data_fef91a5a9d7e5ba99e51e472d84678ae
#
_entry.id   fef91a5a9d7e5ba99e51e472d84678ae
#
_cell.length_a   1.000
_cell.length_b   1.000
_cell.length_c   1.000
_cell.angle_alpha   90.00
_cell.angle_beta   90.00
_cell.angle_gamma   90.00
#
_symmetry.space_group_name_H-M   'P 1'
#
loop_
_entity.id
_entity.type
_entity.pdbx_description
1 polymer ?
#
loop_
_entity_poly.entity_id
_entity_poly.type
_entity_poly.pdbx_seq_one_letter_code
_entity_poly.pdbx_strand_id
1 'polypeptide(L)'
;MPKKTEAGPYTYVNIILNQSSVEVDVSPGSTCVAQITGICQIGTRNPMVPVIVNLEATGTEGVTATVAPSSIVAMGSDEVQISVSIKAQPLMSRKSQPIVTVSGTYTQGAMVGEVGKAQCQVIIKPYYMINIYSENPYIEISPGDGAVFSLKLFNMGNDQDTYRFKIDNEGDLVGVGWTLPSIPKLTIDEKMPKTLSWSVQSPQKWTIWENKVWMIKLKVISENSRGKVKEDYSLFVRTKGIHIPGFEPALVALAILAVVGIERKRRKYSLYR
;
A
#
# COMPACT_ATOMS: atom_id res chain seq x y z
N MET A 1 -43.51 8.15 7.45
CA MET A 1 -44.24 9.10 6.61
C MET A 1 -43.48 10.42 6.62
N PRO A 2 -43.04 10.96 5.49
CA PRO A 2 -42.42 12.27 5.45
C PRO A 2 -43.51 13.32 5.79
N LYS A 3 -43.20 14.22 6.72
CA LYS A 3 -44.03 15.38 7.01
C LYS A 3 -44.15 16.21 5.74
N LYS A 4 -45.39 16.39 5.23
CA LYS A 4 -45.67 17.45 4.25
C LYS A 4 -45.32 18.79 4.90
N THR A 5 -44.19 19.35 4.45
CA THR A 5 -43.79 20.71 4.83
C THR A 5 -44.76 21.65 4.18
N GLU A 6 -45.50 22.43 4.98
CA GLU A 6 -46.41 23.46 4.45
C GLU A 6 -45.58 24.41 3.59
N ALA A 7 -46.06 24.64 2.37
CA ALA A 7 -45.38 25.52 1.42
C ALA A 7 -45.31 26.93 2.00
N GLY A 8 -44.09 27.39 2.28
CA GLY A 8 -43.79 28.79 2.61
C GLY A 8 -44.32 29.77 1.55
N PRO A 9 -44.36 31.06 1.81
CA PRO A 9 -44.93 32.05 0.90
C PRO A 9 -44.18 32.23 -0.42
N TYR A 10 -43.08 31.54 -0.63
CA TYR A 10 -42.15 31.74 -1.75
C TYR A 10 -41.84 30.42 -2.46
N THR A 11 -41.31 30.53 -3.70
CA THR A 11 -40.75 29.40 -4.42
C THR A 11 -39.48 28.93 -3.69
N TYR A 12 -39.36 27.65 -3.52
CA TYR A 12 -38.16 27.02 -2.99
C TYR A 12 -37.71 25.86 -3.87
N VAL A 13 -36.42 25.63 -3.92
CA VAL A 13 -35.82 24.46 -4.56
C VAL A 13 -34.83 23.84 -3.58
N ASN A 14 -34.99 22.55 -3.32
CA ASN A 14 -34.14 21.82 -2.41
C ASN A 14 -33.60 20.54 -3.05
N ILE A 15 -32.41 20.14 -2.66
CA ILE A 15 -31.73 18.91 -3.13
C ILE A 15 -31.67 17.95 -1.95
N ILE A 16 -32.09 16.71 -2.18
CA ILE A 16 -32.01 15.62 -1.21
C ILE A 16 -31.25 14.48 -1.90
N LEU A 17 -30.05 14.16 -1.42
CA LEU A 17 -29.30 13.00 -1.87
C LEU A 17 -29.74 11.76 -1.09
N ASN A 18 -29.83 10.62 -1.78
CA ASN A 18 -30.23 9.35 -1.17
C ASN A 18 -29.18 8.76 -0.25
N GLN A 19 -27.93 9.24 -0.36
CA GLN A 19 -26.78 8.78 0.42
C GLN A 19 -25.97 9.97 0.91
N SER A 20 -25.53 9.91 2.17
CA SER A 20 -24.62 10.89 2.76
C SER A 20 -23.14 10.57 2.50
N SER A 21 -22.85 9.34 2.06
CA SER A 21 -21.51 8.89 1.70
C SER A 21 -21.53 7.89 0.56
N VAL A 22 -20.44 7.86 -0.22
CA VAL A 22 -20.25 6.93 -1.33
C VAL A 22 -18.81 6.43 -1.37
N GLU A 23 -18.62 5.15 -1.64
CA GLU A 23 -17.30 4.54 -1.79
C GLU A 23 -16.83 4.60 -3.23
N VAL A 24 -15.56 5.00 -3.43
CA VAL A 24 -14.88 5.02 -4.73
C VAL A 24 -13.65 4.13 -4.69
N ASP A 25 -13.55 3.22 -5.66
CA ASP A 25 -12.35 2.41 -5.88
C ASP A 25 -11.37 3.17 -6.77
N VAL A 26 -10.18 3.44 -6.26
CA VAL A 26 -9.09 4.18 -6.95
C VAL A 26 -7.90 3.28 -7.24
N SER A 27 -8.05 1.96 -7.11
CA SER A 27 -6.99 0.99 -7.39
C SER A 27 -6.53 1.05 -8.86
N PRO A 28 -5.30 0.64 -9.17
CA PRO A 28 -4.81 0.58 -10.54
C PRO A 28 -5.76 -0.22 -11.45
N GLY A 29 -6.19 0.39 -12.55
CA GLY A 29 -7.11 -0.22 -13.52
C GLY A 29 -8.60 -0.07 -13.19
N SER A 30 -8.98 0.52 -12.04
CA SER A 30 -10.36 0.87 -11.75
C SER A 30 -10.82 2.10 -12.55
N THR A 31 -12.13 2.24 -12.73
CA THR A 31 -12.70 3.42 -13.42
C THR A 31 -12.64 4.70 -12.59
N CYS A 32 -12.39 4.57 -11.28
CA CYS A 32 -12.39 5.65 -10.29
C CYS A 32 -13.72 6.44 -10.25
N VAL A 33 -14.85 5.82 -10.61
CA VAL A 33 -16.16 6.47 -10.72
C VAL A 33 -17.14 5.83 -9.77
N ALA A 34 -17.95 6.65 -9.12
CA ALA A 34 -19.15 6.25 -8.40
C ALA A 34 -20.35 7.11 -8.82
N GLN A 35 -21.55 6.62 -8.59
CA GLN A 35 -22.81 7.34 -8.86
C GLN A 35 -23.67 7.33 -7.61
N ILE A 36 -24.30 8.46 -7.35
CA ILE A 36 -25.33 8.62 -6.35
C ILE A 36 -26.57 9.22 -6.98
N THR A 37 -27.72 8.93 -6.43
CA THR A 37 -29.00 9.50 -6.87
C THR A 37 -29.56 10.44 -5.80
N GLY A 38 -30.43 11.30 -6.22
CA GLY A 38 -31.14 12.22 -5.34
C GLY A 38 -32.40 12.74 -5.99
N ILE A 39 -33.03 13.65 -5.32
CA ILE A 39 -34.28 14.31 -5.76
C ILE A 39 -34.09 15.81 -5.66
N CYS A 40 -34.43 16.54 -6.73
CA CYS A 40 -34.61 17.97 -6.72
C CYS A 40 -36.09 18.26 -6.46
N GLN A 41 -36.42 18.76 -5.27
CA GLN A 41 -37.76 19.15 -4.89
C GLN A 41 -37.99 20.60 -5.21
N ILE A 42 -39.02 20.87 -6.02
CA ILE A 42 -39.42 22.21 -6.45
C ILE A 42 -40.80 22.49 -5.85
N GLY A 43 -40.93 23.56 -5.08
CA GLY A 43 -42.19 24.02 -4.55
C GLY A 43 -42.49 25.46 -5.01
N THR A 44 -43.66 25.71 -5.60
CA THR A 44 -44.09 27.04 -6.01
C THR A 44 -45.56 27.24 -5.81
N ARG A 45 -45.96 28.48 -5.49
CA ARG A 45 -47.37 28.90 -5.41
C ARG A 45 -47.88 29.46 -6.75
N ASN A 46 -47.01 29.78 -7.69
CA ASN A 46 -47.41 30.28 -8.99
C ASN A 46 -47.13 29.24 -10.10
N PRO A 47 -48.08 28.29 -10.32
CA PRO A 47 -47.88 27.24 -11.31
C PRO A 47 -47.93 27.74 -12.77
N MET A 48 -48.35 28.98 -13.00
CA MET A 48 -48.43 29.56 -14.35
C MET A 48 -47.06 30.08 -14.87
N VAL A 49 -46.09 30.22 -14.00
CA VAL A 49 -44.74 30.68 -14.38
C VAL A 49 -43.76 29.52 -14.15
N PRO A 50 -43.06 29.07 -15.20
CA PRO A 50 -42.14 27.97 -15.06
C PRO A 50 -40.99 28.32 -14.12
N VAL A 51 -40.56 27.33 -13.32
CA VAL A 51 -39.36 27.37 -12.52
C VAL A 51 -38.25 26.69 -13.31
N ILE A 52 -37.21 27.42 -13.63
CA ILE A 52 -36.00 26.89 -14.31
C ILE A 52 -34.92 26.73 -13.24
N VAL A 53 -34.46 25.52 -13.05
CA VAL A 53 -33.39 25.19 -12.08
C VAL A 53 -32.14 24.79 -12.83
N ASN A 54 -31.01 25.42 -12.53
CA ASN A 54 -29.69 25.06 -13.03
C ASN A 54 -28.87 24.46 -11.88
N LEU A 55 -28.46 23.21 -12.02
CA LEU A 55 -27.72 22.46 -11.02
C LEU A 55 -26.25 22.35 -11.40
N GLU A 56 -25.42 22.41 -10.38
CA GLU A 56 -23.98 22.22 -10.48
C GLU A 56 -23.51 21.26 -9.36
N ALA A 57 -22.55 20.41 -9.69
CA ALA A 57 -21.89 19.55 -8.71
C ALA A 57 -20.39 19.86 -8.69
N THR A 58 -19.85 20.08 -7.50
CA THR A 58 -18.41 20.37 -7.28
C THR A 58 -17.83 19.37 -6.29
N GLY A 59 -16.58 18.99 -6.50
CA GLY A 59 -15.82 18.11 -5.59
C GLY A 59 -14.59 18.81 -5.06
N THR A 60 -14.11 18.35 -3.89
CA THR A 60 -12.86 18.82 -3.26
C THR A 60 -11.77 17.75 -3.37
N GLU A 61 -10.52 18.10 -3.08
CA GLU A 61 -9.39 17.18 -2.89
C GLU A 61 -9.18 16.14 -4.03
N GLY A 62 -9.18 16.58 -5.30
CA GLY A 62 -8.93 15.66 -6.41
C GLY A 62 -10.13 14.81 -6.83
N VAL A 63 -11.33 15.19 -6.40
CA VAL A 63 -12.60 14.64 -6.86
C VAL A 63 -13.30 15.66 -7.75
N THR A 64 -13.85 15.20 -8.88
CA THR A 64 -14.74 15.97 -9.74
C THR A 64 -16.12 15.34 -9.71
N ALA A 65 -17.15 16.17 -9.83
CA ALA A 65 -18.54 15.70 -9.85
C ALA A 65 -19.32 16.39 -10.96
N THR A 66 -20.29 15.67 -11.51
CA THR A 66 -21.24 16.19 -12.50
C THR A 66 -22.64 15.74 -12.12
N VAL A 67 -23.64 16.60 -12.32
CA VAL A 67 -25.06 16.29 -12.04
C VAL A 67 -25.85 16.21 -13.34
N ALA A 68 -26.76 15.27 -13.40
CA ALA A 68 -27.67 15.09 -14.51
C ALA A 68 -29.12 14.89 -14.01
N PRO A 69 -30.11 15.60 -14.56
CA PRO A 69 -29.98 16.70 -15.49
C PRO A 69 -29.35 17.94 -14.85
N SER A 70 -28.57 18.72 -15.61
CA SER A 70 -27.98 19.98 -15.13
C SER A 70 -28.96 21.15 -15.20
N SER A 71 -30.07 21.01 -15.95
CA SER A 71 -31.16 22.00 -16.01
C SER A 71 -32.49 21.29 -15.96
N ILE A 72 -33.39 21.83 -15.17
CA ILE A 72 -34.76 21.32 -14.95
C ILE A 72 -35.74 22.44 -15.19
N VAL A 73 -36.82 22.16 -15.91
CA VAL A 73 -37.93 23.08 -16.10
C VAL A 73 -39.22 22.46 -15.52
N ALA A 74 -39.80 23.07 -14.53
CA ALA A 74 -40.99 22.59 -13.86
C ALA A 74 -42.17 23.60 -13.92
N MET A 75 -43.35 23.10 -14.13
CA MET A 75 -44.60 23.86 -14.06
C MET A 75 -45.35 23.46 -12.77
N GLY A 76 -45.29 24.31 -11.77
CA GLY A 76 -45.84 23.97 -10.46
C GLY A 76 -44.84 23.27 -9.55
N SER A 77 -45.37 22.63 -8.48
CA SER A 77 -44.54 21.84 -7.56
C SER A 77 -44.22 20.46 -8.17
N ASP A 78 -42.96 20.07 -8.19
CA ASP A 78 -42.49 18.87 -8.84
C ASP A 78 -41.31 18.24 -8.06
N GLU A 79 -41.07 16.94 -8.29
CA GLU A 79 -39.95 16.19 -7.76
C GLU A 79 -39.20 15.49 -8.93
N VAL A 80 -38.02 15.97 -9.25
CA VAL A 80 -37.23 15.45 -10.35
C VAL A 80 -36.07 14.65 -9.83
N GLN A 81 -35.91 13.41 -10.32
CA GLN A 81 -34.76 12.60 -10.00
C GLN A 81 -33.46 13.15 -10.62
N ILE A 82 -32.42 13.20 -9.84
CA ILE A 82 -31.10 13.61 -10.28
C ILE A 82 -30.09 12.48 -10.03
N SER A 83 -29.08 12.41 -10.89
CA SER A 83 -27.94 11.52 -10.74
C SER A 83 -26.66 12.34 -10.68
N VAL A 84 -25.79 12.04 -9.71
CA VAL A 84 -24.50 12.69 -9.56
C VAL A 84 -23.42 11.66 -9.84
N SER A 85 -22.63 11.89 -10.90
CA SER A 85 -21.47 11.09 -11.23
C SER A 85 -20.24 11.72 -10.57
N ILE A 86 -19.50 10.92 -9.81
CA ILE A 86 -18.37 11.32 -8.99
C ILE A 86 -17.14 10.59 -9.53
N LYS A 87 -16.10 11.33 -9.91
CA LYS A 87 -14.85 10.78 -10.39
C LYS A 87 -13.70 11.23 -9.49
N ALA A 88 -13.02 10.28 -8.86
CA ALA A 88 -11.82 10.51 -8.07
C ALA A 88 -10.56 10.42 -8.95
N GLN A 89 -9.49 11.06 -8.53
CA GLN A 89 -8.16 10.85 -9.13
C GLN A 89 -7.67 9.43 -8.83
N PRO A 90 -7.00 8.77 -9.80
CA PRO A 90 -6.38 7.48 -9.55
C PRO A 90 -5.35 7.54 -8.40
N LEU A 91 -5.22 6.44 -7.66
CA LEU A 91 -4.23 6.28 -6.60
C LEU A 91 -4.34 7.30 -5.44
N MET A 92 -5.52 7.86 -5.24
CA MET A 92 -5.78 8.75 -4.09
C MET A 92 -5.53 8.06 -2.78
N SER A 93 -5.01 8.80 -1.79
CA SER A 93 -4.83 8.31 -0.42
C SER A 93 -6.17 7.98 0.23
N ARG A 94 -6.23 6.89 0.98
CA ARG A 94 -7.40 6.56 1.81
C ARG A 94 -7.69 7.60 2.89
N LYS A 95 -6.66 8.34 3.32
CA LYS A 95 -6.80 9.40 4.33
C LYS A 95 -7.48 10.65 3.82
N SER A 96 -7.60 10.83 2.50
CA SER A 96 -8.36 11.92 1.90
C SER A 96 -9.83 11.78 2.22
N GLN A 97 -10.47 12.91 2.52
CA GLN A 97 -11.89 12.98 2.85
C GLN A 97 -12.62 13.99 1.95
N PRO A 98 -12.62 13.75 0.63
CA PRO A 98 -13.26 14.68 -0.29
C PRO A 98 -14.77 14.73 -0.09
N ILE A 99 -15.33 15.91 -0.34
CA ILE A 99 -16.77 16.17 -0.25
C ILE A 99 -17.24 16.61 -1.64
N VAL A 100 -18.35 16.04 -2.06
CA VAL A 100 -19.10 16.50 -3.23
C VAL A 100 -20.28 17.34 -2.75
N THR A 101 -20.40 18.54 -3.30
CA THR A 101 -21.51 19.46 -3.03
C THR A 101 -22.30 19.64 -4.31
N VAL A 102 -23.60 19.40 -4.22
CA VAL A 102 -24.57 19.74 -5.28
C VAL A 102 -25.28 21.03 -4.87
N SER A 103 -25.27 22.00 -5.75
CA SER A 103 -25.88 23.31 -5.54
C SER A 103 -26.44 23.83 -6.87
N GLY A 104 -26.96 25.03 -6.89
CA GLY A 104 -27.45 25.64 -8.11
C GLY A 104 -28.23 26.91 -7.87
N THR A 105 -28.83 27.40 -8.94
CA THR A 105 -29.72 28.56 -8.93
C THR A 105 -31.06 28.22 -9.59
N TYR A 106 -32.12 28.91 -9.20
CA TYR A 106 -33.38 28.82 -9.90
C TYR A 106 -33.90 30.19 -10.30
N THR A 107 -34.68 30.24 -11.36
CA THR A 107 -35.36 31.43 -11.85
C THR A 107 -36.86 31.14 -12.01
N GLN A 108 -37.68 32.11 -11.64
CA GLN A 108 -39.11 32.09 -11.88
C GLN A 108 -39.59 33.50 -12.27
N GLY A 109 -39.82 33.73 -13.58
CA GLY A 109 -40.01 35.05 -14.11
C GLY A 109 -38.82 35.97 -13.86
N ALA A 110 -38.99 37.06 -13.11
CA ALA A 110 -37.91 37.98 -12.73
C ALA A 110 -37.23 37.60 -11.41
N MET A 111 -37.70 36.56 -10.69
CA MET A 111 -37.13 36.11 -9.42
C MET A 111 -35.95 35.16 -9.67
N VAL A 112 -34.88 35.38 -8.96
CA VAL A 112 -33.68 34.49 -8.92
C VAL A 112 -33.46 34.11 -7.48
N GLY A 113 -33.21 32.81 -7.25
CA GLY A 113 -32.89 32.28 -5.93
C GLY A 113 -31.81 31.18 -5.98
N GLU A 114 -31.29 30.86 -4.83
CA GLU A 114 -30.34 29.74 -4.68
C GLU A 114 -31.07 28.43 -4.37
N VAL A 115 -30.54 27.32 -4.91
CA VAL A 115 -30.99 25.96 -4.58
C VAL A 115 -30.36 25.55 -3.24
N GLY A 116 -31.16 24.85 -2.42
CA GLY A 116 -30.64 24.26 -1.19
C GLY A 116 -29.43 23.31 -1.49
N LYS A 117 -28.34 23.47 -0.76
CA LYS A 117 -27.12 22.70 -0.95
C LYS A 117 -27.25 21.32 -0.33
N ALA A 118 -26.77 20.29 -1.05
CA ALA A 118 -26.65 18.92 -0.53
C ALA A 118 -25.21 18.45 -0.64
N GLN A 119 -24.75 17.70 0.34
CA GLN A 119 -23.37 17.21 0.42
C GLN A 119 -23.33 15.69 0.55
N CYS A 120 -22.31 15.09 -0.05
CA CYS A 120 -21.97 13.68 0.06
C CYS A 120 -20.47 13.52 0.30
N GLN A 121 -20.11 12.76 1.33
CA GLN A 121 -18.72 12.41 1.60
C GLN A 121 -18.27 11.29 0.66
N VAL A 122 -17.09 11.43 0.06
CA VAL A 122 -16.48 10.38 -0.75
C VAL A 122 -15.49 9.60 0.09
N ILE A 123 -15.70 8.30 0.20
CA ILE A 123 -14.85 7.38 0.95
C ILE A 123 -13.96 6.66 -0.06
N ILE A 124 -12.66 6.87 0.03
CA ILE A 124 -11.67 6.19 -0.81
C ILE A 124 -11.45 4.77 -0.29
N LYS A 125 -11.70 3.77 -1.15
CA LYS A 125 -11.46 2.37 -0.79
C LYS A 125 -9.97 2.08 -0.65
N PRO A 126 -9.57 1.29 0.37
CA PRO A 126 -8.19 0.85 0.48
C PRO A 126 -7.86 -0.16 -0.62
N TYR A 127 -6.70 -0.02 -1.23
CA TYR A 127 -6.07 -1.06 -2.02
C TYR A 127 -4.64 -1.28 -1.53
N TYR A 128 -4.17 -2.50 -1.67
CA TYR A 128 -2.87 -2.93 -1.19
C TYR A 128 -2.05 -3.43 -2.37
N MET A 129 -0.80 -3.03 -2.39
CA MET A 129 0.15 -3.42 -3.43
C MET A 129 1.56 -3.30 -2.85
N ILE A 130 2.40 -4.27 -3.11
CA ILE A 130 3.77 -4.31 -2.61
C ILE A 130 4.74 -4.49 -3.75
N ASN A 131 5.91 -3.91 -3.62
CA ASN A 131 7.09 -4.25 -4.39
C ASN A 131 8.25 -4.53 -3.43
N ILE A 132 9.04 -5.57 -3.73
CA ILE A 132 10.23 -5.95 -2.96
C ILE A 132 11.41 -6.13 -3.90
N TYR A 133 12.57 -5.64 -3.48
CA TYR A 133 13.82 -5.91 -4.15
C TYR A 133 15.00 -5.90 -3.17
N SER A 134 16.12 -6.46 -3.59
CA SER A 134 17.39 -6.36 -2.89
C SER A 134 18.44 -5.84 -3.86
N GLU A 135 19.30 -4.95 -3.40
CA GLU A 135 20.43 -4.46 -4.18
C GLU A 135 21.44 -5.58 -4.50
N ASN A 136 21.57 -6.53 -3.58
CA ASN A 136 22.42 -7.70 -3.71
C ASN A 136 21.61 -8.98 -3.48
N PRO A 137 20.81 -9.44 -4.45
CA PRO A 137 20.03 -10.67 -4.32
C PRO A 137 20.89 -11.94 -4.40
N TYR A 138 22.17 -11.81 -4.76
CA TYR A 138 23.15 -12.88 -4.85
C TYR A 138 24.36 -12.53 -4.00
N ILE A 139 24.71 -13.43 -3.06
CA ILE A 139 25.85 -13.26 -2.15
C ILE A 139 26.73 -14.52 -2.22
N GLU A 140 28.03 -14.36 -2.30
CA GLU A 140 29.02 -15.45 -2.20
C GLU A 140 29.63 -15.43 -0.80
N ILE A 141 29.64 -16.58 -0.12
CA ILE A 141 30.19 -16.78 1.23
C ILE A 141 31.00 -18.08 1.29
N SER A 142 31.85 -18.21 2.31
CA SER A 142 32.47 -19.51 2.64
C SER A 142 31.43 -20.42 3.34
N PRO A 143 31.59 -21.76 3.23
CA PRO A 143 30.79 -22.69 4.03
C PRO A 143 30.97 -22.39 5.53
N GLY A 144 29.86 -22.34 6.28
CA GLY A 144 29.86 -21.97 7.69
C GLY A 144 29.70 -20.47 7.98
N ASP A 145 29.87 -19.62 6.97
CA ASP A 145 29.70 -18.17 7.11
C ASP A 145 28.25 -17.71 6.97
N GLY A 146 27.99 -16.47 7.39
CA GLY A 146 26.70 -15.80 7.27
C GLY A 146 26.60 -14.90 6.04
N ALA A 147 25.40 -14.82 5.45
CA ALA A 147 25.04 -13.84 4.43
C ALA A 147 24.05 -12.85 4.99
N VAL A 148 24.24 -11.55 4.70
CA VAL A 148 23.30 -10.48 5.11
C VAL A 148 22.66 -9.87 3.89
N PHE A 149 21.34 -9.97 3.80
CA PHE A 149 20.53 -9.38 2.75
C PHE A 149 19.92 -8.06 3.21
N SER A 150 20.00 -7.05 2.35
CA SER A 150 19.26 -5.79 2.50
C SER A 150 18.02 -5.85 1.60
N LEU A 151 16.87 -6.05 2.22
CA LEU A 151 15.58 -6.12 1.54
C LEU A 151 14.89 -4.78 1.61
N LYS A 152 14.57 -4.18 0.48
CA LYS A 152 13.83 -2.93 0.39
C LYS A 152 12.42 -3.22 -0.07
N LEU A 153 11.46 -2.92 0.79
CA LEU A 153 10.03 -3.06 0.54
C LEU A 153 9.45 -1.68 0.28
N PHE A 154 8.57 -1.60 -0.69
CA PHE A 154 7.83 -0.40 -1.03
C PHE A 154 6.33 -0.68 -0.96
N ASN A 155 5.62 0.01 -0.07
CA ASN A 155 4.16 -0.03 -0.04
C ASN A 155 3.61 0.86 -1.17
N MET A 156 3.12 0.23 -2.24
CA MET A 156 2.53 0.92 -3.39
C MET A 156 1.00 1.12 -3.25
N GLY A 157 0.43 0.65 -2.15
CA GLY A 157 -0.98 0.86 -1.81
C GLY A 157 -1.30 2.29 -1.39
N ASN A 158 -2.58 2.56 -1.15
CA ASN A 158 -3.07 3.88 -0.70
C ASN A 158 -3.41 3.93 0.79
N ASP A 159 -2.99 2.93 1.54
CA ASP A 159 -3.14 2.86 2.99
C ASP A 159 -1.90 2.25 3.63
N GLN A 160 -1.73 2.44 4.94
CA GLN A 160 -0.70 1.75 5.71
C GLN A 160 -0.93 0.24 5.67
N ASP A 161 0.15 -0.53 5.50
CA ASP A 161 0.08 -1.99 5.47
C ASP A 161 1.14 -2.64 6.37
N THR A 162 0.82 -3.84 6.85
CA THR A 162 1.73 -4.68 7.64
C THR A 162 2.06 -5.92 6.84
N TYR A 163 3.35 -6.16 6.65
CA TYR A 163 3.87 -7.27 5.87
C TYR A 163 4.43 -8.36 6.77
N ARG A 164 4.02 -9.59 6.48
CA ARG A 164 4.55 -10.81 7.07
C ARG A 164 5.40 -11.55 6.05
N PHE A 165 6.49 -12.11 6.51
CA PHE A 165 7.43 -12.87 5.71
C PHE A 165 7.30 -14.36 5.98
N LYS A 166 7.44 -15.15 4.93
CA LYS A 166 7.48 -16.61 4.99
C LYS A 166 8.57 -17.11 4.05
N ILE A 167 9.34 -18.09 4.47
CA ILE A 167 10.31 -18.77 3.62
C ILE A 167 9.64 -20.07 3.16
N ASP A 168 9.32 -20.16 1.87
CA ASP A 168 8.53 -21.29 1.35
C ASP A 168 9.31 -22.61 1.33
N ASN A 169 10.64 -22.55 1.19
CA ASN A 169 11.52 -23.71 1.22
C ASN A 169 12.36 -23.82 2.52
N GLU A 170 11.84 -23.28 3.63
CA GLU A 170 12.53 -23.28 4.93
C GLU A 170 12.91 -24.69 5.38
N GLY A 171 11.97 -25.64 5.29
CA GLY A 171 12.20 -27.02 5.71
C GLY A 171 13.36 -27.71 4.96
N ASP A 172 13.46 -27.47 3.66
CA ASP A 172 14.53 -28.05 2.83
C ASP A 172 15.90 -27.48 3.24
N LEU A 173 15.97 -26.16 3.46
CA LEU A 173 17.18 -25.46 3.85
C LEU A 173 17.63 -25.85 5.26
N VAL A 174 16.72 -25.84 6.23
CA VAL A 174 16.98 -26.24 7.61
C VAL A 174 17.39 -27.71 7.65
N GLY A 175 16.74 -28.59 6.86
CA GLY A 175 17.08 -30.01 6.76
C GLY A 175 18.52 -30.27 6.31
N VAL A 176 19.15 -29.38 5.56
CA VAL A 176 20.55 -29.48 5.18
C VAL A 176 21.50 -28.67 6.08
N GLY A 177 20.96 -28.00 7.10
CA GLY A 177 21.73 -27.34 8.16
C GLY A 177 21.85 -25.80 8.04
N TRP A 178 21.04 -25.15 7.21
CA TRP A 178 20.93 -23.69 7.20
C TRP A 178 20.26 -23.18 8.47
N THR A 179 20.73 -22.05 8.99
CA THR A 179 20.06 -21.30 10.03
C THR A 179 19.38 -20.09 9.42
N LEU A 180 18.04 -20.05 9.52
CA LEU A 180 17.18 -19.03 8.96
C LEU A 180 16.40 -18.36 10.10
N PRO A 181 16.87 -17.23 10.64
CA PRO A 181 16.15 -16.52 11.68
C PRO A 181 14.79 -16.02 11.16
N SER A 182 13.79 -16.00 12.02
CA SER A 182 12.48 -15.45 11.69
C SER A 182 12.60 -13.97 11.32
N ILE A 183 11.89 -13.58 10.27
CA ILE A 183 11.84 -12.18 9.82
C ILE A 183 10.68 -11.48 10.55
N PRO A 184 10.95 -10.37 11.26
CA PRO A 184 9.89 -9.64 11.98
C PRO A 184 8.89 -9.03 10.99
N LYS A 185 7.66 -8.85 11.45
CA LYS A 185 6.66 -8.11 10.68
C LYS A 185 7.10 -6.67 10.49
N LEU A 186 6.72 -6.10 9.35
CA LEU A 186 7.12 -4.76 8.96
C LEU A 186 5.90 -3.93 8.58
N THR A 187 5.61 -2.87 9.33
CA THR A 187 4.56 -1.91 9.00
C THR A 187 5.16 -0.75 8.20
N ILE A 188 4.54 -0.44 7.07
CA ILE A 188 4.98 0.60 6.12
C ILE A 188 3.80 1.49 5.78
N ASP A 189 4.00 2.81 5.90
CA ASP A 189 3.00 3.80 5.49
C ASP A 189 2.77 3.80 3.98
N GLU A 190 1.66 4.38 3.54
CA GLU A 190 1.31 4.49 2.13
C GLU A 190 2.42 5.16 1.32
N LYS A 191 2.73 4.61 0.14
CA LYS A 191 3.74 5.13 -0.80
C LYS A 191 5.14 5.34 -0.22
N MET A 192 5.47 4.65 0.89
CA MET A 192 6.77 4.75 1.54
C MET A 192 7.59 3.48 1.37
N PRO A 193 8.91 3.60 1.26
CA PRO A 193 9.84 2.47 1.33
C PRO A 193 10.26 2.18 2.77
N LYS A 194 10.63 0.94 3.03
CA LYS A 194 11.35 0.56 4.25
C LYS A 194 12.36 -0.54 3.98
N THR A 195 13.53 -0.43 4.58
CA THR A 195 14.62 -1.40 4.43
C THR A 195 14.67 -2.30 5.64
N LEU A 196 14.84 -3.60 5.39
CA LEU A 196 15.02 -4.64 6.38
C LEU A 196 16.33 -5.36 6.12
N SER A 197 17.21 -5.45 7.11
CA SER A 197 18.40 -6.31 7.06
C SER A 197 18.05 -7.67 7.64
N TRP A 198 18.35 -8.73 6.90
CA TRP A 198 18.12 -10.11 7.32
C TRP A 198 19.37 -10.95 7.05
N SER A 199 19.80 -11.67 8.09
CA SER A 199 21.00 -12.53 8.03
C SER A 199 20.60 -14.00 8.02
N VAL A 200 21.31 -14.78 7.21
CA VAL A 200 21.19 -16.24 7.17
C VAL A 200 22.57 -16.84 7.35
N GLN A 201 22.66 -18.04 7.91
CA GLN A 201 23.92 -18.72 8.11
C GLN A 201 23.94 -20.04 7.36
N SER A 202 25.01 -20.27 6.60
CA SER A 202 25.21 -21.51 5.87
C SER A 202 25.57 -22.68 6.81
N PRO A 203 25.37 -23.94 6.36
CA PRO A 203 25.66 -25.11 7.17
C PRO A 203 27.11 -25.14 7.66
N GLN A 204 27.31 -25.39 8.95
CA GLN A 204 28.63 -25.58 9.57
C GLN A 204 29.03 -27.06 9.49
N LYS A 205 29.11 -27.61 8.27
CA LYS A 205 29.53 -28.99 8.03
C LYS A 205 30.98 -29.05 7.57
N TRP A 206 31.65 -30.09 7.99
CA TRP A 206 33.02 -30.37 7.49
C TRP A 206 32.98 -30.56 5.98
N THR A 207 33.71 -29.70 5.25
CA THR A 207 33.66 -29.65 3.80
C THR A 207 35.07 -29.40 3.28
N ILE A 208 35.60 -30.32 2.48
CA ILE A 208 36.93 -30.18 1.85
C ILE A 208 36.84 -29.17 0.70
N TRP A 209 35.74 -29.17 -0.05
CA TRP A 209 35.50 -28.21 -1.13
C TRP A 209 33.98 -28.14 -1.41
N GLU A 210 33.42 -26.94 -1.35
CA GLU A 210 32.05 -26.69 -1.76
C GLU A 210 32.01 -25.62 -2.85
N ASN A 211 31.11 -25.78 -3.82
CA ASN A 211 30.79 -24.78 -4.81
C ASN A 211 29.31 -24.99 -5.19
N LYS A 212 28.40 -24.48 -4.38
CA LYS A 212 26.96 -24.72 -4.53
C LYS A 212 26.18 -23.43 -4.40
N VAL A 213 25.16 -23.27 -5.25
CA VAL A 213 24.22 -22.16 -5.19
C VAL A 213 22.94 -22.63 -4.51
N TRP A 214 22.52 -21.89 -3.52
CA TRP A 214 21.31 -22.12 -2.75
C TRP A 214 20.31 -21.01 -3.06
N MET A 215 19.04 -21.36 -3.27
CA MET A 215 17.97 -20.44 -3.49
C MET A 215 17.10 -20.38 -2.24
N ILE A 216 16.84 -19.17 -1.74
CA ILE A 216 15.90 -18.92 -0.63
C ILE A 216 14.66 -18.28 -1.25
N LYS A 217 13.52 -18.98 -1.16
CA LYS A 217 12.24 -18.50 -1.68
C LYS A 217 11.50 -17.74 -0.59
N LEU A 218 11.55 -16.42 -0.68
CA LEU A 218 10.88 -15.53 0.25
C LEU A 218 9.51 -15.14 -0.29
N LYS A 219 8.48 -15.26 0.54
CA LYS A 219 7.12 -14.80 0.25
C LYS A 219 6.76 -13.68 1.21
N VAL A 220 6.39 -12.53 0.69
CA VAL A 220 5.90 -11.38 1.45
C VAL A 220 4.38 -11.31 1.31
N ILE A 221 3.70 -11.19 2.42
CA ILE A 221 2.23 -11.27 2.50
C ILE A 221 1.71 -10.02 3.20
N SER A 222 0.83 -9.28 2.53
CA SER A 222 0.08 -8.17 3.12
C SER A 222 -0.97 -8.69 4.09
N GLU A 223 -0.92 -8.28 5.34
CA GLU A 223 -1.90 -8.67 6.36
C GLU A 223 -3.21 -7.89 6.19
N ASN A 224 -3.14 -6.58 5.91
CA ASN A 224 -4.32 -5.73 5.78
C ASN A 224 -5.15 -6.08 4.54
N SER A 225 -4.53 -6.67 3.50
CA SER A 225 -5.26 -7.28 2.37
C SER A 225 -5.93 -8.61 2.73
N ARG A 226 -5.86 -9.07 3.98
CA ARG A 226 -6.25 -10.41 4.43
C ARG A 226 -5.52 -11.52 3.67
N GLY A 227 -4.24 -11.29 3.36
CA GLY A 227 -3.38 -12.24 2.64
C GLY A 227 -3.71 -12.42 1.15
N LYS A 228 -4.52 -11.54 0.55
CA LYS A 228 -4.82 -11.58 -0.89
C LYS A 228 -3.62 -11.08 -1.71
N VAL A 229 -2.92 -10.07 -1.22
CA VAL A 229 -1.72 -9.52 -1.87
C VAL A 229 -0.50 -10.23 -1.33
N LYS A 230 0.26 -10.83 -2.25
CA LYS A 230 1.49 -11.59 -1.98
C LYS A 230 2.49 -11.29 -3.06
N GLU A 231 3.76 -11.28 -2.68
CA GLU A 231 4.88 -11.11 -3.59
C GLU A 231 5.93 -12.18 -3.29
N ASP A 232 6.35 -12.90 -4.33
CA ASP A 232 7.40 -13.92 -4.23
C ASP A 232 8.73 -13.32 -4.68
N TYR A 233 9.77 -13.54 -3.87
CA TYR A 233 11.11 -13.03 -4.14
C TYR A 233 12.15 -14.12 -3.90
N SER A 234 13.15 -14.22 -4.77
CA SER A 234 14.21 -15.21 -4.65
C SER A 234 15.55 -14.56 -4.33
N LEU A 235 16.19 -15.06 -3.28
CA LEU A 235 17.55 -14.70 -2.88
C LEU A 235 18.47 -15.89 -3.14
N PHE A 236 19.71 -15.62 -3.48
CA PHE A 236 20.67 -16.65 -3.82
C PHE A 236 21.92 -16.50 -2.96
N VAL A 237 22.38 -17.62 -2.40
CA VAL A 237 23.64 -17.70 -1.69
C VAL A 237 24.52 -18.75 -2.36
N ARG A 238 25.70 -18.35 -2.78
CA ARG A 238 26.71 -19.31 -3.23
C ARG A 238 27.67 -19.60 -2.09
N THR A 239 27.71 -20.85 -1.67
CA THR A 239 28.75 -21.32 -0.75
C THR A 239 29.93 -21.83 -1.56
N LYS A 240 31.15 -21.26 -1.34
CA LYS A 240 32.34 -21.63 -2.07
C LYS A 240 33.55 -21.64 -1.14
N GLY A 241 34.23 -22.75 -1.10
CA GLY A 241 35.47 -22.87 -0.32
C GLY A 241 35.58 -24.14 0.49
N ILE A 242 36.38 -24.06 1.56
CA ILE A 242 36.65 -25.15 2.49
C ILE A 242 36.16 -24.74 3.87
N HIS A 243 35.52 -25.65 4.58
CA HIS A 243 35.16 -25.46 5.98
C HIS A 243 35.56 -26.68 6.81
N ILE A 244 36.43 -26.47 7.79
CA ILE A 244 36.88 -27.46 8.76
C ILE A 244 36.59 -26.90 10.16
N PRO A 245 35.47 -27.27 10.78
CA PRO A 245 35.10 -26.78 12.10
C PRO A 245 36.18 -27.06 13.13
N GLY A 246 36.55 -26.05 13.91
CA GLY A 246 37.57 -26.17 14.95
C GLY A 246 39.02 -26.14 14.45
N PHE A 247 39.26 -25.97 13.15
CA PHE A 247 40.62 -25.88 12.59
C PHE A 247 41.28 -24.52 12.85
N GLU A 248 40.52 -23.46 12.98
CA GLU A 248 41.02 -22.12 13.25
C GLU A 248 41.84 -22.01 14.54
N PRO A 249 41.44 -22.56 15.70
CA PRO A 249 42.26 -22.57 16.89
C PRO A 249 43.54 -23.42 16.72
N ALA A 250 43.43 -24.52 15.99
CA ALA A 250 44.57 -25.41 15.73
C ALA A 250 45.64 -24.74 14.83
N LEU A 251 45.20 -23.98 13.80
CA LEU A 251 46.10 -23.19 12.96
C LEU A 251 46.78 -22.08 13.74
N VAL A 252 46.10 -21.39 14.62
CA VAL A 252 46.65 -20.36 15.50
C VAL A 252 47.70 -20.99 16.43
N ALA A 253 47.39 -22.12 17.04
CA ALA A 253 48.32 -22.86 17.91
C ALA A 253 49.56 -23.32 17.14
N LEU A 254 49.41 -23.86 15.93
CA LEU A 254 50.51 -24.26 15.07
C LEU A 254 51.37 -23.06 14.65
N ALA A 255 50.75 -21.91 14.31
CA ALA A 255 51.49 -20.69 13.97
C ALA A 255 52.31 -20.18 15.15
N ILE A 256 51.74 -20.18 16.37
CA ILE A 256 52.45 -19.81 17.61
C ILE A 256 53.62 -20.76 17.86
N LEU A 257 53.42 -22.07 17.73
CA LEU A 257 54.49 -23.06 17.90
C LEU A 257 55.62 -22.89 16.86
N ALA A 258 55.25 -22.58 15.62
CA ALA A 258 56.26 -22.32 14.57
C ALA A 258 57.07 -21.08 14.89
N VAL A 259 56.47 -19.99 15.32
CA VAL A 259 57.20 -18.75 15.72
C VAL A 259 58.11 -19.01 16.90
N VAL A 260 57.63 -19.69 17.94
CA VAL A 260 58.46 -20.08 19.10
C VAL A 260 59.60 -21.00 18.72
N GLY A 261 59.35 -21.93 17.81
CA GLY A 261 60.38 -22.83 17.26
C GLY A 261 61.52 -22.07 16.50
N ILE A 262 61.11 -21.09 15.68
CA ILE A 262 62.03 -20.23 14.94
C ILE A 262 62.84 -19.36 15.89
N GLU A 263 62.23 -18.76 16.89
CA GLU A 263 62.95 -17.96 17.89
C GLU A 263 63.95 -18.77 18.71
N ARG A 264 63.54 -19.97 19.15
CA ARG A 264 64.46 -20.87 19.85
C ARG A 264 65.64 -21.24 18.98
N LYS A 265 65.46 -21.50 17.70
CA LYS A 265 66.58 -21.80 16.76
C LYS A 265 67.47 -20.59 16.58
N ARG A 266 66.95 -19.39 16.44
CA ARG A 266 67.72 -18.15 16.35
C ARG A 266 68.59 -17.91 17.60
N ARG A 267 68.06 -18.10 18.81
CA ARG A 267 68.79 -17.94 20.06
C ARG A 267 69.97 -18.95 20.18
N LYS A 268 69.79 -20.20 19.73
CA LYS A 268 70.89 -21.17 19.70
C LYS A 268 72.07 -20.78 18.80
N TYR A 269 71.79 -20.20 17.65
CA TYR A 269 72.84 -19.73 16.74
C TYR A 269 73.50 -18.42 17.20
N SER A 270 72.89 -17.64 18.05
CA SER A 270 73.47 -16.42 18.62
C SER A 270 74.45 -16.70 19.78
N LEU A 271 74.38 -17.88 20.40
CA LEU A 271 75.32 -18.29 21.48
C LEU A 271 76.62 -18.95 21.00
N TYR A 272 76.76 -19.17 19.70
CA TYR A 272 77.95 -19.76 19.09
C TYR A 272 78.77 -18.76 18.23
N ARG A 273 78.49 -17.47 18.42
CA ARG A 273 79.33 -16.36 17.96
C ARG A 273 79.91 -15.60 19.19
#